data_47b4c4a17e24a6f1ef2caf9b2939daea
#
_entry.id   47b4c4a17e24a6f1ef2caf9b2939daea
#
_cell.length_a   1.000
_cell.length_b   1.000
_cell.length_c   1.000
_cell.angle_alpha   90.00
_cell.angle_beta   90.00
_cell.angle_gamma   90.00
#
_symmetry.space_group_name_H-M   'P 1'
#
loop_
_entity.id
_entity.type
_entity.pdbx_description
1 polymer ?
#
loop_
_entity_poly.entity_id
_entity_poly.type
_entity_poly.pdbx_seq_one_letter_code
_entity_poly.pdbx_strand_id
1 'polypeptide(L)'
;MTFVCEFCKRFFAKEKTWYNHSCEKKRRWLNRDTAQGRLAFYSWQRFHELSGMRNMKKVTQEDFIGSAFYGAFNKFSTYVIENDVVAPRAFIDFVIRSNIPVDKWCQESLLVLYVHDLIATENCDQALARSVEYLAKWAQQNDTAWCEFFRVVNTNVGTQIICHGRISPWLIYNADSSAEFLQRCTNEQVSMIQNWAPAHVWKLKFKNHPQDADFAREMLAQAGM
;
A
#
# COMPACT_ATOMS: atom_id res chain seq x y z
N MET A 1 14.28 42.92 -22.61
CA MET A 1 13.55 41.65 -22.81
C MET A 1 12.85 41.28 -21.50
N THR A 2 11.58 40.94 -21.55
CA THR A 2 10.82 40.50 -20.39
C THR A 2 10.59 38.97 -20.49
N PHE A 3 10.91 38.26 -19.42
CA PHE A 3 10.73 36.80 -19.35
C PHE A 3 9.38 36.51 -18.68
N VAL A 4 8.64 35.56 -19.19
CA VAL A 4 7.31 35.20 -18.69
C VAL A 4 7.28 33.74 -18.26
N CYS A 5 6.78 33.46 -17.05
CA CYS A 5 6.56 32.09 -16.62
C CYS A 5 5.35 31.49 -17.35
N GLU A 6 5.55 30.36 -18.05
CA GLU A 6 4.49 29.68 -18.80
C GLU A 6 3.33 29.17 -17.91
N PHE A 7 3.63 28.88 -16.63
CA PHE A 7 2.67 28.32 -15.68
C PHE A 7 1.82 29.37 -14.97
N CYS A 8 2.45 30.41 -14.37
CA CYS A 8 1.74 31.40 -13.58
C CYS A 8 1.58 32.75 -14.29
N LYS A 9 2.12 32.90 -15.51
CA LYS A 9 2.08 34.11 -16.35
C LYS A 9 2.75 35.35 -15.71
N ARG A 10 3.56 35.15 -14.66
CA ARG A 10 4.30 36.23 -14.01
C ARG A 10 5.45 36.71 -14.89
N PHE A 11 5.65 38.01 -14.94
CA PHE A 11 6.75 38.69 -15.68
C PHE A 11 7.98 38.84 -14.80
N PHE A 12 9.15 38.68 -15.42
CA PHE A 12 10.45 38.83 -14.77
C PHE A 12 11.37 39.75 -15.63
N ALA A 13 12.03 40.68 -15.00
CA ALA A 13 12.98 41.59 -15.67
C ALA A 13 14.36 40.93 -15.89
N LYS A 14 14.72 39.92 -15.08
CA LYS A 14 16.03 39.25 -15.13
C LYS A 14 15.84 37.76 -15.44
N GLU A 15 16.62 37.27 -16.42
CA GLU A 15 16.61 35.85 -16.82
C GLU A 15 16.92 34.90 -15.66
N LYS A 16 17.94 35.20 -14.86
CA LYS A 16 18.30 34.39 -13.67
C LYS A 16 17.13 34.23 -12.69
N THR A 17 16.33 35.28 -12.49
CA THR A 17 15.19 35.25 -11.59
C THR A 17 14.06 34.43 -12.19
N TRP A 18 13.84 34.53 -13.50
CA TRP A 18 12.88 33.72 -14.22
C TRP A 18 13.26 32.22 -14.24
N TYR A 19 14.53 31.91 -14.51
CA TYR A 19 15.04 30.55 -14.55
C TYR A 19 14.86 29.85 -13.19
N ASN A 20 15.19 30.53 -12.09
CA ASN A 20 15.05 30.01 -10.73
C ASN A 20 13.63 30.12 -10.17
N HIS A 21 12.67 30.66 -10.94
CA HIS A 21 11.31 30.81 -10.48
C HIS A 21 10.60 29.45 -10.39
N SER A 22 10.13 29.13 -9.19
CA SER A 22 9.36 27.92 -8.90
C SER A 22 8.00 28.31 -8.29
N CYS A 23 7.01 28.56 -9.13
CA CYS A 23 5.64 28.77 -8.67
C CYS A 23 4.93 27.45 -8.38
N GLU A 24 3.83 27.53 -7.63
CA GLU A 24 3.03 26.36 -7.27
C GLU A 24 2.56 25.56 -8.50
N LYS A 25 2.06 26.24 -9.55
CA LYS A 25 1.64 25.58 -10.79
C LYS A 25 2.79 24.82 -11.46
N LYS A 26 4.01 25.41 -11.50
CA LYS A 26 5.19 24.71 -12.04
C LYS A 26 5.56 23.51 -11.19
N ARG A 27 5.52 23.63 -9.86
CA ARG A 27 5.81 22.50 -8.96
C ARG A 27 4.82 21.36 -9.13
N ARG A 28 3.52 21.66 -9.19
CA ARG A 28 2.46 20.66 -9.42
C ARG A 28 2.64 19.97 -10.77
N TRP A 29 2.98 20.72 -11.81
CA TRP A 29 3.26 20.15 -13.14
C TRP A 29 4.47 19.21 -13.13
N LEU A 30 5.57 19.61 -12.51
CA LEU A 30 6.77 18.76 -12.42
C LEU A 30 6.54 17.50 -11.58
N ASN A 31 5.67 17.57 -10.59
CA ASN A 31 5.34 16.41 -9.75
C ASN A 31 4.47 15.37 -10.46
N ARG A 32 3.82 15.70 -11.59
CA ARG A 32 2.84 14.81 -12.25
C ARG A 32 3.40 13.43 -12.64
N ASP A 33 4.69 13.39 -13.04
CA ASP A 33 5.35 12.19 -13.55
C ASP A 33 6.09 11.40 -12.46
N THR A 34 6.09 11.88 -11.22
CA THR A 34 6.62 11.15 -10.07
C THR A 34 5.67 10.02 -9.65
N ALA A 35 6.18 9.02 -8.91
CA ALA A 35 5.32 7.97 -8.35
C ALA A 35 4.19 8.56 -7.49
N GLN A 36 4.52 9.55 -6.67
CA GLN A 36 3.57 10.28 -5.82
C GLN A 36 2.52 11.01 -6.66
N GLY A 37 2.92 11.76 -7.68
CA GLY A 37 2.01 12.53 -8.54
C GLY A 37 1.06 11.61 -9.33
N ARG A 38 1.56 10.49 -9.85
CA ARG A 38 0.74 9.48 -10.52
C ARG A 38 -0.27 8.83 -9.59
N LEU A 39 0.15 8.48 -8.37
CA LEU A 39 -0.76 7.90 -7.37
C LEU A 39 -1.80 8.90 -6.89
N ALA A 40 -1.43 10.17 -6.71
CA ALA A 40 -2.35 11.24 -6.34
C ALA A 40 -3.42 11.47 -7.42
N PHE A 41 -3.01 11.51 -8.70
CA PHE A 41 -3.95 11.62 -9.82
C PHE A 41 -4.87 10.41 -9.92
N TYR A 42 -4.33 9.19 -9.80
CA TYR A 42 -5.12 7.96 -9.77
C TYR A 42 -6.18 7.99 -8.65
N SER A 43 -5.78 8.38 -7.43
CA SER A 43 -6.69 8.45 -6.28
C SER A 43 -7.82 9.46 -6.50
N TRP A 44 -7.49 10.64 -7.08
CA TRP A 44 -8.46 11.67 -7.41
C TRP A 44 -9.42 11.22 -8.52
N GLN A 45 -8.91 10.60 -9.58
CA GLN A 45 -9.71 10.02 -10.66
C GLN A 45 -10.66 8.97 -10.11
N ARG A 46 -10.14 8.05 -9.29
CA ARG A 46 -10.91 6.96 -8.69
C ARG A 46 -12.00 7.48 -7.74
N PHE A 47 -11.69 8.53 -6.99
CA PHE A 47 -12.67 9.22 -6.15
C PHE A 47 -13.86 9.75 -6.98
N HIS A 48 -13.59 10.38 -8.12
CA HIS A 48 -14.66 10.85 -9.02
C HIS A 48 -15.49 9.70 -9.62
N GLU A 49 -14.85 8.61 -10.00
CA GLU A 49 -15.53 7.43 -10.55
C GLU A 49 -16.49 6.79 -9.53
N LEU A 50 -16.06 6.63 -8.29
CA LEU A 50 -16.82 5.92 -7.26
C LEU A 50 -17.81 6.81 -6.49
N SER A 51 -17.59 8.12 -6.44
CA SER A 51 -18.48 9.05 -5.73
C SER A 51 -19.81 9.33 -6.44
N GLY A 52 -20.12 8.62 -7.52
CA GLY A 52 -21.44 8.67 -8.17
C GLY A 52 -21.74 9.95 -8.95
N MET A 53 -20.74 10.74 -9.28
CA MET A 53 -20.89 11.91 -10.14
C MET A 53 -21.13 11.47 -11.59
N ARG A 54 -22.38 11.05 -11.86
CA ARG A 54 -22.84 10.33 -13.07
C ARG A 54 -22.61 11.03 -14.43
N ASN A 55 -22.15 12.27 -14.48
CA ASN A 55 -22.01 13.04 -15.73
C ASN A 55 -20.64 13.72 -15.88
N MET A 56 -19.59 13.24 -15.23
CA MET A 56 -18.28 13.87 -15.41
C MET A 56 -17.60 13.38 -16.68
N LYS A 57 -17.19 14.32 -17.53
CA LYS A 57 -16.19 14.10 -18.57
C LYS A 57 -14.98 13.41 -17.92
N LYS A 58 -14.33 12.54 -18.68
CA LYS A 58 -13.08 11.92 -18.24
C LYS A 58 -12.14 13.01 -17.72
N VAL A 59 -11.87 12.99 -16.42
CA VAL A 59 -11.00 13.98 -15.77
C VAL A 59 -9.57 13.84 -16.27
N THR A 60 -8.92 14.96 -16.55
CA THR A 60 -7.55 14.99 -17.06
C THR A 60 -6.55 15.31 -15.95
N GLN A 61 -5.28 15.11 -16.24
CA GLN A 61 -4.21 15.46 -15.31
C GLN A 61 -4.08 16.98 -15.12
N GLU A 62 -4.39 17.76 -16.17
CA GLU A 62 -4.46 19.22 -16.11
C GLU A 62 -5.57 19.68 -15.16
N ASP A 63 -6.73 19.05 -15.21
CA ASP A 63 -7.86 19.33 -14.30
C ASP A 63 -7.44 19.08 -12.84
N PHE A 64 -6.73 17.96 -12.59
CA PHE A 64 -6.20 17.65 -11.27
C PHE A 64 -5.19 18.68 -10.78
N ILE A 65 -4.21 19.04 -11.61
CA ILE A 65 -3.19 20.06 -11.27
C ILE A 65 -3.83 21.39 -10.91
N GLY A 66 -4.91 21.77 -11.59
CA GLY A 66 -5.70 22.99 -11.33
C GLY A 66 -6.65 22.88 -10.15
N SER A 67 -6.94 21.68 -9.67
CA SER A 67 -7.95 21.40 -8.65
C SER A 67 -7.58 21.98 -7.27
N ALA A 68 -8.60 22.41 -6.53
CA ALA A 68 -8.50 22.75 -5.12
C ALA A 68 -8.16 21.52 -4.25
N PHE A 69 -8.45 20.31 -4.73
CA PHE A 69 -8.19 19.06 -4.03
C PHE A 69 -6.78 18.53 -4.23
N TYR A 70 -5.97 19.13 -5.12
CA TYR A 70 -4.61 18.67 -5.40
C TYR A 70 -3.78 18.42 -4.14
N GLY A 71 -3.81 19.35 -3.18
CA GLY A 71 -3.04 19.22 -1.93
C GLY A 71 -3.45 18.02 -1.09
N ALA A 72 -4.76 17.75 -0.98
CA ALA A 72 -5.28 16.65 -0.19
C ALA A 72 -4.87 15.28 -0.78
N PHE A 73 -5.06 15.08 -2.08
CA PHE A 73 -4.69 13.82 -2.74
C PHE A 73 -3.16 13.64 -2.82
N ASN A 74 -2.41 14.72 -2.93
CA ASN A 74 -0.95 14.65 -2.91
C ASN A 74 -0.42 14.26 -1.52
N LYS A 75 -1.00 14.80 -0.44
CA LYS A 75 -0.72 14.39 0.94
C LYS A 75 -1.07 12.92 1.16
N PHE A 76 -2.22 12.47 0.67
CA PHE A 76 -2.63 11.08 0.78
C PHE A 76 -1.68 10.13 0.03
N SER A 77 -1.27 10.47 -1.19
CA SER A 77 -0.31 9.64 -1.94
C SER A 77 1.06 9.56 -1.26
N THR A 78 1.52 10.67 -0.64
CA THR A 78 2.72 10.66 0.20
C THR A 78 2.57 9.68 1.36
N TYR A 79 1.46 9.76 2.08
CA TYR A 79 1.17 8.85 3.19
C TYR A 79 1.18 7.38 2.76
N VAL A 80 0.56 7.06 1.63
CA VAL A 80 0.52 5.69 1.08
C VAL A 80 1.92 5.16 0.75
N ILE A 81 2.77 6.00 0.16
CA ILE A 81 4.13 5.62 -0.22
C ILE A 81 5.04 5.51 1.01
N GLU A 82 5.02 6.48 1.92
CA GLU A 82 5.87 6.51 3.11
C GLU A 82 5.56 5.37 4.08
N ASN A 83 4.30 4.95 4.17
CA ASN A 83 3.89 3.81 4.99
C ASN A 83 3.96 2.46 4.24
N ASP A 84 4.43 2.48 2.98
CA ASP A 84 4.50 1.28 2.12
C ASP A 84 3.21 0.45 2.21
N VAL A 85 2.07 1.13 1.98
CA VAL A 85 0.74 0.56 2.15
C VAL A 85 0.54 -0.63 1.21
N VAL A 86 0.12 -1.75 1.76
CA VAL A 86 -0.16 -2.98 1.02
C VAL A 86 -1.31 -2.76 0.05
N ALA A 87 -1.14 -3.21 -1.21
CA ALA A 87 -2.15 -3.09 -2.26
C ALA A 87 -2.77 -1.67 -2.34
N PRO A 88 -1.99 -0.63 -2.69
CA PRO A 88 -2.41 0.78 -2.61
C PRO A 88 -3.72 1.09 -3.32
N ARG A 89 -4.00 0.43 -4.45
CA ARG A 89 -5.25 0.62 -5.21
C ARG A 89 -6.46 0.10 -4.45
N ALA A 90 -6.33 -1.03 -3.77
CA ALA A 90 -7.39 -1.58 -2.93
C ALA A 90 -7.66 -0.67 -1.71
N PHE A 91 -6.60 -0.10 -1.12
CA PHE A 91 -6.74 0.90 -0.05
C PHE A 91 -7.49 2.15 -0.51
N ILE A 92 -7.19 2.67 -1.70
CA ILE A 92 -7.91 3.80 -2.30
C ILE A 92 -9.40 3.47 -2.45
N ASP A 93 -9.73 2.31 -3.01
CA ASP A 93 -11.11 1.86 -3.17
C ASP A 93 -11.82 1.69 -1.81
N PHE A 94 -11.11 1.15 -0.81
CA PHE A 94 -11.63 0.97 0.54
C PHE A 94 -12.00 2.31 1.19
N VAL A 95 -11.10 3.30 1.20
CA VAL A 95 -11.38 4.60 1.83
C VAL A 95 -12.51 5.36 1.14
N ILE A 96 -12.63 5.25 -0.19
CA ILE A 96 -13.69 5.88 -0.96
C ILE A 96 -15.04 5.22 -0.65
N ARG A 97 -15.11 3.88 -0.69
CA ARG A 97 -16.34 3.12 -0.41
C ARG A 97 -16.81 3.26 1.03
N SER A 98 -15.88 3.45 1.96
CA SER A 98 -16.19 3.70 3.37
C SER A 98 -16.80 5.10 3.60
N ASN A 99 -16.92 5.93 2.55
CA ASN A 99 -17.47 7.29 2.60
C ASN A 99 -16.81 8.20 3.65
N ILE A 100 -15.52 7.98 3.86
CA ILE A 100 -14.71 8.75 4.82
C ILE A 100 -14.26 10.04 4.15
N PRO A 101 -14.33 11.21 4.81
CA PRO A 101 -13.83 12.46 4.28
C PRO A 101 -12.33 12.39 3.95
N VAL A 102 -11.91 12.99 2.82
CA VAL A 102 -10.53 12.89 2.28
C VAL A 102 -9.46 13.37 3.27
N ASP A 103 -9.77 14.34 4.12
CA ASP A 103 -8.87 14.86 5.16
C ASP A 103 -8.52 13.82 6.24
N LYS A 104 -9.33 12.76 6.38
CA LYS A 104 -9.12 11.66 7.33
C LYS A 104 -8.43 10.44 6.74
N TRP A 105 -8.17 10.40 5.44
CA TRP A 105 -7.59 9.23 4.76
C TRP A 105 -6.16 8.87 5.21
N CYS A 106 -5.44 9.80 5.83
CA CYS A 106 -4.08 9.59 6.35
C CYS A 106 -4.05 9.20 7.84
N GLN A 107 -5.12 8.60 8.38
CA GLN A 107 -5.17 8.14 9.75
C GLN A 107 -4.69 6.70 9.87
N GLU A 108 -3.80 6.42 10.82
CA GLU A 108 -3.28 5.08 11.09
C GLU A 108 -4.39 4.08 11.42
N SER A 109 -5.40 4.50 12.21
CA SER A 109 -6.55 3.67 12.52
C SER A 109 -7.32 3.19 11.29
N LEU A 110 -7.36 4.02 10.23
CA LEU A 110 -7.99 3.65 8.96
C LEU A 110 -7.16 2.64 8.18
N LEU A 111 -5.84 2.78 8.21
CA LEU A 111 -4.93 1.80 7.62
C LEU A 111 -5.07 0.44 8.31
N VAL A 112 -5.13 0.42 9.65
CA VAL A 112 -5.37 -0.81 10.42
C VAL A 112 -6.69 -1.49 10.01
N LEU A 113 -7.79 -0.72 9.92
CA LEU A 113 -9.08 -1.25 9.48
C LEU A 113 -9.03 -1.82 8.06
N TYR A 114 -8.37 -1.10 7.16
CA TYR A 114 -8.17 -1.58 5.79
C TYR A 114 -7.42 -2.91 5.74
N VAL A 115 -6.33 -3.04 6.48
CA VAL A 115 -5.54 -4.28 6.42
C VAL A 115 -6.30 -5.43 7.05
N HIS A 116 -7.10 -5.21 8.09
CA HIS A 116 -8.03 -6.24 8.59
C HIS A 116 -9.06 -6.66 7.54
N ASP A 117 -9.65 -5.71 6.82
CA ASP A 117 -10.58 -6.00 5.72
C ASP A 117 -9.90 -6.78 4.60
N LEU A 118 -8.70 -6.37 4.19
CA LEU A 118 -7.91 -7.02 3.16
C LEU A 118 -7.66 -8.50 3.49
N ILE A 119 -7.09 -8.81 4.65
CA ILE A 119 -6.77 -10.18 5.03
C ILE A 119 -8.01 -11.07 5.24
N ALA A 120 -9.14 -10.46 5.61
CA ALA A 120 -10.40 -11.19 5.77
C ALA A 120 -11.03 -11.57 4.43
N THR A 121 -10.92 -10.69 3.42
CA THR A 121 -11.64 -10.79 2.14
C THR A 121 -10.80 -11.35 0.99
N GLU A 122 -9.46 -11.23 1.04
CA GLU A 122 -8.59 -11.75 -0.01
C GLU A 122 -8.72 -13.28 -0.14
N ASN A 123 -8.71 -13.77 -1.38
CA ASN A 123 -8.65 -15.22 -1.64
C ASN A 123 -7.20 -15.73 -1.48
N CYS A 124 -7.05 -17.07 -1.47
CA CYS A 124 -5.77 -17.72 -1.26
C CYS A 124 -4.72 -17.29 -2.29
N ASP A 125 -5.05 -17.33 -3.59
CA ASP A 125 -4.10 -17.03 -4.66
C ASP A 125 -3.57 -15.58 -4.58
N GLN A 126 -4.47 -14.63 -4.38
CA GLN A 126 -4.12 -13.21 -4.24
C GLN A 126 -3.25 -12.96 -3.00
N ALA A 127 -3.61 -13.61 -1.89
CA ALA A 127 -2.92 -13.53 -0.63
C ALA A 127 -1.48 -14.08 -0.72
N LEU A 128 -1.32 -15.25 -1.34
CA LEU A 128 -0.02 -15.88 -1.57
C LEU A 128 0.82 -15.06 -2.55
N ALA A 129 0.28 -14.68 -3.71
CA ALA A 129 0.99 -13.89 -4.71
C ALA A 129 1.53 -12.58 -4.12
N ARG A 130 0.71 -11.85 -3.36
CA ARG A 130 1.08 -10.61 -2.69
C ARG A 130 2.18 -10.83 -1.64
N SER A 131 2.05 -11.88 -0.84
CA SER A 131 3.03 -12.21 0.20
C SER A 131 4.36 -12.59 -0.41
N VAL A 132 4.37 -13.43 -1.44
CA VAL A 132 5.60 -13.85 -2.15
C VAL A 132 6.25 -12.65 -2.85
N GLU A 133 5.47 -11.75 -3.47
CA GLU A 133 6.01 -10.52 -4.06
C GLU A 133 6.75 -9.66 -3.02
N TYR A 134 6.15 -9.52 -1.82
CA TYR A 134 6.80 -8.80 -0.73
C TYR A 134 8.08 -9.50 -0.27
N LEU A 135 8.02 -10.82 -0.04
CA LEU A 135 9.18 -11.62 0.38
C LEU A 135 10.31 -11.60 -0.65
N ALA A 136 9.98 -11.63 -1.95
CA ALA A 136 10.97 -11.53 -3.02
C ALA A 136 11.69 -10.16 -3.01
N LYS A 137 10.97 -9.06 -2.79
CA LYS A 137 11.57 -7.72 -2.65
C LYS A 137 12.47 -7.64 -1.41
N TRP A 138 12.00 -8.18 -0.30
CA TRP A 138 12.78 -8.22 0.94
C TRP A 138 14.06 -9.06 0.76
N ALA A 139 13.96 -10.23 0.13
CA ALA A 139 15.08 -11.13 -0.16
C ALA A 139 16.15 -10.45 -1.01
N GLN A 140 15.74 -9.72 -2.05
CA GLN A 140 16.65 -8.95 -2.90
C GLN A 140 17.41 -7.87 -2.12
N GLN A 141 16.78 -7.24 -1.13
CA GLN A 141 17.41 -6.23 -0.28
C GLN A 141 18.36 -6.83 0.78
N ASN A 142 18.18 -8.09 1.13
CA ASN A 142 18.93 -8.77 2.19
C ASN A 142 19.87 -9.86 1.67
N ASP A 143 20.06 -9.96 0.35
CA ASP A 143 20.93 -10.94 -0.32
C ASP A 143 20.67 -12.38 0.15
N THR A 144 19.40 -12.79 0.13
CA THR A 144 18.95 -14.11 0.58
C THR A 144 17.84 -14.66 -0.32
N ALA A 145 17.46 -15.93 -0.14
CA ALA A 145 16.29 -16.48 -0.80
C ALA A 145 15.00 -16.10 -0.06
N TRP A 146 13.91 -15.85 -0.80
CA TRP A 146 12.65 -15.42 -0.21
C TRP A 146 12.03 -16.49 0.73
N CYS A 147 12.26 -17.76 0.46
CA CYS A 147 11.81 -18.88 1.28
C CYS A 147 12.52 -18.96 2.65
N GLU A 148 13.70 -18.32 2.78
CA GLU A 148 14.46 -18.29 4.04
C GLU A 148 13.97 -17.17 5.00
N PHE A 149 13.03 -16.35 4.59
CA PHE A 149 12.57 -15.18 5.35
C PHE A 149 12.33 -15.52 6.83
N PHE A 150 11.46 -16.47 7.11
CA PHE A 150 11.10 -16.83 8.49
C PHE A 150 12.24 -17.42 9.30
N ARG A 151 13.26 -18.00 8.66
CA ARG A 151 14.46 -18.54 9.35
C ARG A 151 15.45 -17.46 9.73
N VAL A 152 15.60 -16.41 8.89
CA VAL A 152 16.67 -15.41 9.05
C VAL A 152 16.20 -14.04 9.55
N VAL A 153 14.92 -13.69 9.37
CA VAL A 153 14.41 -12.38 9.77
C VAL A 153 14.51 -12.18 11.30
N ASN A 154 14.90 -10.96 11.69
CA ASN A 154 14.80 -10.55 13.09
C ASN A 154 13.34 -10.56 13.57
N THR A 155 13.07 -11.09 14.77
CA THR A 155 11.71 -11.29 15.28
C THR A 155 10.92 -9.98 15.41
N ASN A 156 11.56 -8.87 15.82
CA ASN A 156 10.88 -7.57 15.86
C ASN A 156 10.44 -7.12 14.48
N VAL A 157 11.34 -7.22 13.49
CA VAL A 157 11.08 -6.83 12.11
C VAL A 157 10.01 -7.72 11.49
N GLY A 158 10.14 -9.04 11.65
CA GLY A 158 9.17 -10.01 11.14
C GLY A 158 7.77 -9.79 11.72
N THR A 159 7.67 -9.56 13.04
CA THR A 159 6.39 -9.25 13.71
C THR A 159 5.76 -7.99 13.13
N GLN A 160 6.52 -6.91 12.93
CA GLN A 160 6.01 -5.68 12.31
C GLN A 160 5.51 -5.92 10.87
N ILE A 161 6.30 -6.64 10.07
CA ILE A 161 5.92 -6.97 8.70
C ILE A 161 4.59 -7.74 8.65
N ILE A 162 4.40 -8.71 9.55
CA ILE A 162 3.17 -9.48 9.69
C ILE A 162 2.01 -8.57 10.12
N CYS A 163 2.18 -7.80 11.19
CA CYS A 163 1.13 -6.94 11.73
C CYS A 163 0.75 -5.78 10.80
N HIS A 164 1.61 -5.40 9.88
CA HIS A 164 1.26 -4.47 8.79
C HIS A 164 0.59 -5.16 7.59
N GLY A 165 0.28 -6.45 7.69
CA GLY A 165 -0.44 -7.21 6.67
C GLY A 165 0.36 -7.49 5.40
N ARG A 166 1.69 -7.30 5.42
CA ARG A 166 2.54 -7.53 4.24
C ARG A 166 2.67 -9.00 3.89
N ILE A 167 2.56 -9.86 4.90
CA ILE A 167 2.48 -11.31 4.74
C ILE A 167 1.10 -11.76 5.21
N SER A 168 0.37 -12.45 4.33
CA SER A 168 -0.97 -12.94 4.63
C SER A 168 -0.96 -14.13 5.59
N PRO A 169 -1.98 -14.27 6.44
CA PRO A 169 -2.18 -15.47 7.24
C PRO A 169 -2.31 -16.76 6.42
N TRP A 170 -2.72 -16.70 5.14
CA TRP A 170 -2.64 -17.83 4.22
C TRP A 170 -1.23 -18.41 4.11
N LEU A 171 -0.21 -17.55 4.10
CA LEU A 171 1.19 -17.97 4.08
C LEU A 171 1.67 -18.36 5.48
N ILE A 172 1.42 -17.52 6.48
CA ILE A 172 1.94 -17.70 7.85
C ILE A 172 1.51 -19.05 8.45
N TYR A 173 0.26 -19.45 8.27
CA TYR A 173 -0.26 -20.67 8.88
C TYR A 173 -0.11 -21.94 8.03
N ASN A 174 0.44 -21.83 6.83
CA ASN A 174 0.68 -22.97 5.94
C ASN A 174 2.17 -23.18 5.60
N ALA A 175 3.08 -22.30 6.05
CA ALA A 175 4.53 -22.45 5.91
C ALA A 175 5.13 -23.08 7.17
N ASP A 176 5.88 -24.18 7.05
CA ASP A 176 6.54 -24.84 8.19
C ASP A 176 7.58 -23.92 8.85
N SER A 177 8.33 -23.16 8.05
CA SER A 177 9.34 -22.22 8.54
C SER A 177 8.73 -21.07 9.40
N SER A 178 7.46 -20.79 9.26
CA SER A 178 6.79 -19.82 10.13
C SER A 178 6.62 -20.30 11.56
N ALA A 179 6.47 -21.62 11.78
CA ALA A 179 6.45 -22.21 13.11
C ALA A 179 7.80 -22.03 13.81
N GLU A 180 8.90 -22.18 13.08
CA GLU A 180 10.26 -21.92 13.59
C GLU A 180 10.42 -20.43 13.99
N PHE A 181 9.89 -19.52 13.18
CA PHE A 181 9.88 -18.10 13.48
C PHE A 181 9.11 -17.80 14.77
N LEU A 182 7.88 -18.31 14.91
CA LEU A 182 7.04 -18.10 16.08
C LEU A 182 7.68 -18.65 17.36
N GLN A 183 8.45 -19.75 17.30
CA GLN A 183 9.22 -20.28 18.43
C GLN A 183 10.33 -19.34 18.90
N ARG A 184 10.89 -18.50 18.02
CA ARG A 184 11.90 -17.49 18.35
C ARG A 184 11.30 -16.20 18.87
N CYS A 185 9.99 -15.97 18.67
CA CYS A 185 9.29 -14.77 19.13
C CYS A 185 9.08 -14.76 20.64
N THR A 186 9.06 -13.57 21.23
CA THR A 186 8.60 -13.39 22.61
C THR A 186 7.09 -13.60 22.72
N ASN A 187 6.57 -13.84 23.93
CA ASN A 187 5.14 -13.97 24.17
C ASN A 187 4.35 -12.73 23.72
N GLU A 188 4.94 -11.54 23.86
CA GLU A 188 4.35 -10.28 23.42
C GLU A 188 4.22 -10.23 21.89
N GLN A 189 5.29 -10.62 21.17
CA GLN A 189 5.28 -10.68 19.71
C GLN A 189 4.26 -11.69 19.19
N VAL A 190 4.20 -12.88 19.80
CA VAL A 190 3.18 -13.88 19.45
C VAL A 190 1.78 -13.33 19.72
N SER A 191 1.57 -12.63 20.85
CA SER A 191 0.28 -12.00 21.16
C SER A 191 -0.10 -10.94 20.12
N MET A 192 0.84 -10.11 19.68
CA MET A 192 0.60 -9.12 18.62
C MET A 192 0.13 -9.79 17.32
N ILE A 193 0.84 -10.85 16.88
CA ILE A 193 0.48 -11.60 15.68
C ILE A 193 -0.89 -12.26 15.82
N GLN A 194 -1.20 -12.84 16.99
CA GLN A 194 -2.49 -13.47 17.26
C GLN A 194 -3.64 -12.47 17.36
N ASN A 195 -3.41 -11.27 17.85
CA ASN A 195 -4.42 -10.20 17.82
C ASN A 195 -4.73 -9.75 16.40
N TRP A 196 -3.72 -9.76 15.55
CA TRP A 196 -3.83 -9.40 14.14
C TRP A 196 -4.48 -10.50 13.29
N ALA A 197 -4.03 -11.75 13.43
CA ALA A 197 -4.49 -12.92 12.72
C ALA A 197 -4.82 -14.04 13.70
N PRO A 198 -6.00 -14.03 14.37
CA PRO A 198 -6.33 -15.00 15.39
C PRO A 198 -6.33 -16.43 14.87
N ALA A 199 -5.49 -17.30 15.43
CA ALA A 199 -5.30 -18.68 14.95
C ALA A 199 -6.61 -19.48 14.87
N HIS A 200 -7.55 -19.27 15.81
CA HIS A 200 -8.83 -19.98 15.81
C HIS A 200 -9.74 -19.57 14.63
N VAL A 201 -9.70 -18.29 14.21
CA VAL A 201 -10.44 -17.79 13.04
C VAL A 201 -9.88 -18.40 11.78
N TRP A 202 -8.54 -18.42 11.65
CA TRP A 202 -7.87 -18.95 10.47
C TRP A 202 -8.00 -20.49 10.37
N LYS A 203 -7.96 -21.20 11.49
CA LYS A 203 -8.26 -22.64 11.52
C LYS A 203 -9.66 -22.94 10.98
N LEU A 204 -10.65 -22.11 11.31
CA LEU A 204 -12.00 -22.24 10.78
C LEU A 204 -12.06 -21.90 9.27
N LYS A 205 -11.36 -20.84 8.83
CA LYS A 205 -11.27 -20.47 7.41
C LYS A 205 -10.68 -21.62 6.59
N PHE A 206 -9.58 -22.23 7.01
CA PHE A 206 -8.97 -23.38 6.32
C PHE A 206 -9.87 -24.60 6.29
N LYS A 207 -10.61 -24.86 7.38
CA LYS A 207 -11.61 -25.95 7.41
C LYS A 207 -12.72 -25.72 6.38
N ASN A 208 -13.12 -24.48 6.15
CA ASN A 208 -14.14 -24.12 5.18
C ASN A 208 -13.61 -24.05 3.74
N HIS A 209 -12.28 -23.92 3.57
CA HIS A 209 -11.57 -23.85 2.28
C HIS A 209 -10.40 -24.85 2.23
N PRO A 210 -10.67 -26.17 2.34
CA PRO A 210 -9.63 -27.17 2.47
C PRO A 210 -8.73 -27.25 1.23
N GLN A 211 -9.30 -27.13 0.03
CA GLN A 211 -8.54 -27.17 -1.23
C GLN A 211 -7.53 -26.02 -1.33
N ASP A 212 -7.93 -24.80 -0.93
CA ASP A 212 -7.05 -23.64 -0.91
C ASP A 212 -5.93 -23.81 0.13
N ALA A 213 -6.25 -24.38 1.30
CA ALA A 213 -5.26 -24.64 2.34
C ALA A 213 -4.25 -25.72 1.94
N ASP A 214 -4.69 -26.78 1.25
CA ASP A 214 -3.83 -27.83 0.71
C ASP A 214 -2.93 -27.26 -0.39
N PHE A 215 -3.49 -26.51 -1.32
CA PHE A 215 -2.73 -25.80 -2.36
C PHE A 215 -1.66 -24.87 -1.76
N ALA A 216 -2.00 -24.07 -0.75
CA ALA A 216 -1.05 -23.20 -0.07
C ALA A 216 0.11 -23.99 0.54
N ARG A 217 -0.17 -25.07 1.25
CA ARG A 217 0.85 -25.94 1.87
C ARG A 217 1.78 -26.58 0.82
N GLU A 218 1.18 -27.14 -0.23
CA GLU A 218 1.98 -27.78 -1.30
C GLU A 218 2.89 -26.77 -1.99
N MET A 219 2.38 -25.59 -2.35
CA MET A 219 3.15 -24.53 -3.00
C MET A 219 4.30 -24.05 -2.11
N LEU A 220 4.05 -23.82 -0.82
CA LEU A 220 5.06 -23.35 0.12
C LEU A 220 6.11 -24.42 0.43
N ALA A 221 5.69 -25.69 0.59
CA ALA A 221 6.61 -26.81 0.78
C ALA A 221 7.52 -27.03 -0.43
N GLN A 222 7.00 -26.92 -1.67
CA GLN A 222 7.80 -26.97 -2.90
C GLN A 222 8.83 -25.82 -2.97
N ALA A 223 8.51 -24.68 -2.40
CA ALA A 223 9.42 -23.53 -2.30
C ALA A 223 10.43 -23.64 -1.15
N GLY A 224 10.33 -24.64 -0.28
CA GLY A 224 11.22 -24.85 0.86
C GLY A 224 10.88 -24.02 2.11
N MET A 225 9.65 -23.55 2.21
CA MET A 225 9.17 -22.78 3.36
C MET A 225 8.54 -23.65 4.46
#